data_29dff68fbe347e7d95d3ee2883d39c65
#
_entry.id   29dff68fbe347e7d95d3ee2883d39c65
#
_cell.length_a   1.000
_cell.length_b   1.000
_cell.length_c   1.000
_cell.angle_alpha   90.00
_cell.angle_beta   90.00
_cell.angle_gamma   90.00
#
_symmetry.space_group_name_H-M   'P 1'
#
loop_
_entity.id
_entity.type
_entity.pdbx_description
1 polymer ?
#
loop_
_entity_poly.entity_id
_entity_poly.type
_entity_poly.pdbx_seq_one_letter_code
_entity_poly.pdbx_strand_id
1 'polypeptide(L)'
;MSQVERDHATLQAGKVVYTAKTHTSGGRENGASRSSDGRLDVQLSLPGAVRIGTNPEQLFAAGWSACFESAIGVAARKRRIALPADPAIDAEVDLHLADGGYFLSARLNVSLPGLARDVAQALLDEADQICPYSKASRGNIDVAIKLV
;
A
#
# COMPACT_ATOMS: atom_id res chain seq x y z
N MET A 1 17.65 -1.76 26.37
CA MET A 1 16.70 -1.29 25.35
C MET A 1 15.46 -2.18 25.40
N SER A 2 14.30 -1.63 25.71
CA SER A 2 13.05 -2.39 25.67
C SER A 2 12.62 -2.55 24.21
N GLN A 3 12.44 -3.78 23.77
CA GLN A 3 11.78 -4.06 22.50
C GLN A 3 10.28 -3.87 22.69
N VAL A 4 9.65 -3.12 21.79
CA VAL A 4 8.19 -3.12 21.67
C VAL A 4 7.84 -4.38 20.89
N GLU A 5 7.50 -5.44 21.60
CA GLU A 5 6.99 -6.65 20.97
C GLU A 5 5.50 -6.45 20.68
N ARG A 6 5.12 -6.62 19.43
CA ARG A 6 3.71 -6.72 19.06
C ARG A 6 3.32 -8.19 19.13
N ASP A 7 2.13 -8.47 19.66
CA ASP A 7 1.54 -9.79 19.58
C ASP A 7 1.48 -10.22 18.11
N HIS A 8 2.33 -11.15 17.74
CA HIS A 8 2.33 -11.73 16.41
C HIS A 8 1.17 -12.72 16.29
N ALA A 9 0.10 -12.31 15.59
CA ALA A 9 -0.78 -13.29 15.00
C ALA A 9 0.08 -14.17 14.09
N THR A 10 0.07 -15.46 14.31
CA THR A 10 0.77 -16.56 13.65
C THR A 10 1.63 -16.13 12.44
N LEU A 11 2.95 -16.07 12.61
CA LEU A 11 3.90 -15.92 11.51
C LEU A 11 3.67 -17.06 10.51
N GLN A 12 3.33 -16.71 9.27
CA GLN A 12 3.27 -17.70 8.20
C GLN A 12 4.69 -18.23 7.96
N ALA A 13 4.82 -19.56 7.87
CA ALA A 13 6.07 -20.19 7.50
C ALA A 13 6.45 -19.76 6.07
N GLY A 14 7.69 -19.30 5.89
CA GLY A 14 8.19 -18.83 4.60
C GLY A 14 9.63 -18.39 4.69
N LYS A 15 10.24 -18.13 3.53
CA LYS A 15 11.59 -17.55 3.45
C LYS A 15 11.51 -16.06 3.12
N VAL A 16 12.44 -15.28 3.66
CA VAL A 16 12.62 -13.89 3.26
C VAL A 16 13.17 -13.86 1.83
N VAL A 17 12.43 -13.25 0.90
CA VAL A 17 12.85 -13.10 -0.50
C VAL A 17 13.48 -11.73 -0.78
N TYR A 18 13.16 -10.72 0.05
CA TYR A 18 13.70 -9.37 -0.08
C TYR A 18 13.53 -8.62 1.24
N THR A 19 14.49 -7.76 1.57
CA THR A 19 14.41 -6.84 2.70
C THR A 19 14.69 -5.43 2.22
N ALA A 20 13.69 -4.55 2.32
CA ALA A 20 13.88 -3.11 2.12
C ALA A 20 14.47 -2.50 3.40
N LYS A 21 15.43 -1.60 3.24
CA LYS A 21 16.06 -0.89 4.35
C LYS A 21 16.00 0.60 4.10
N THR A 22 15.51 1.35 5.07
CA THR A 22 15.46 2.81 5.03
C THR A 22 16.08 3.42 6.28
N HIS A 23 16.63 4.59 6.12
CA HIS A 23 17.03 5.47 7.21
C HIS A 23 16.17 6.72 7.18
N THR A 24 15.52 7.03 8.30
CA THR A 24 14.62 8.19 8.43
C THR A 24 15.04 9.03 9.63
N SER A 25 15.11 10.34 9.43
CA SER A 25 15.39 11.31 10.49
C SER A 25 14.48 12.52 10.35
N GLY A 26 14.23 13.25 11.45
CA GLY A 26 13.47 14.50 11.47
C GLY A 26 11.95 14.36 11.41
N GLY A 27 11.40 13.15 11.29
CA GLY A 27 9.97 12.88 11.34
C GLY A 27 9.18 13.42 10.15
N ARG A 28 7.85 13.36 10.28
CA ARG A 28 6.93 13.73 9.19
C ARG A 28 6.92 15.23 8.84
N GLU A 29 7.33 16.09 9.75
CA GLU A 29 7.23 17.55 9.57
C GLU A 29 8.40 18.15 8.79
N ASN A 30 9.62 17.73 9.12
CA ASN A 30 10.84 18.31 8.60
C ASN A 30 11.90 17.27 8.20
N GLY A 31 11.50 16.02 8.10
CA GLY A 31 12.40 14.91 7.95
C GLY A 31 12.76 14.56 6.51
N ALA A 32 13.48 13.47 6.41
CA ALA A 32 13.84 12.82 5.17
C ALA A 32 13.91 11.31 5.38
N SER A 33 13.62 10.56 4.33
CA SER A 33 13.77 9.10 4.34
C SER A 33 14.50 8.65 3.09
N ARG A 34 15.46 7.75 3.27
CA ARG A 34 16.29 7.26 2.19
C ARG A 34 16.49 5.76 2.30
N SER A 35 16.34 5.04 1.20
CA SER A 35 16.68 3.62 1.15
C SER A 35 18.19 3.41 1.06
N SER A 36 18.64 2.23 1.51
CA SER A 36 20.06 1.87 1.52
C SER A 36 20.69 1.84 0.11
N ASP A 37 19.89 1.58 -0.93
CA ASP A 37 20.31 1.59 -2.32
C ASP A 37 20.10 2.97 -3.02
N GLY A 38 19.57 3.96 -2.30
CA GLY A 38 19.34 5.31 -2.81
C GLY A 38 18.15 5.45 -3.77
N ARG A 39 17.42 4.38 -4.06
CA ARG A 39 16.26 4.42 -4.99
C ARG A 39 15.06 5.15 -4.42
N LEU A 40 14.87 5.11 -3.10
CA LEU A 40 13.96 5.99 -2.38
C LEU A 40 14.79 7.09 -1.72
N ASP A 41 14.49 8.33 -2.06
CA ASP A 41 15.15 9.50 -1.46
C ASP A 41 14.14 10.66 -1.44
N VAL A 42 13.50 10.87 -0.30
CA VAL A 42 12.38 11.79 -0.18
C VAL A 42 12.53 12.72 1.01
N GLN A 43 12.10 13.97 0.80
CA GLN A 43 11.87 14.93 1.87
C GLN A 43 10.45 14.74 2.41
N LEU A 44 10.27 14.96 3.70
CA LEU A 44 8.97 14.88 4.37
C LEU A 44 8.51 16.26 4.80
N SER A 45 7.21 16.53 4.63
CA SER A 45 6.58 17.76 5.08
C SER A 45 5.11 17.55 5.41
N LEU A 46 4.56 18.43 6.24
CA LEU A 46 3.13 18.42 6.51
C LEU A 46 2.34 18.83 5.24
N PRO A 47 1.14 18.27 5.05
CA PRO A 47 0.25 18.71 3.98
C PRO A 47 0.00 20.22 4.05
N GLY A 48 0.15 20.91 2.91
CA GLY A 48 -0.04 22.36 2.83
C GLY A 48 1.10 23.23 3.36
N ALA A 49 2.19 22.63 3.85
CA ALA A 49 3.36 23.38 4.30
C ALA A 49 4.10 24.02 3.11
N VAL A 50 4.82 25.11 3.39
CA VAL A 50 5.69 25.76 2.38
C VAL A 50 6.83 24.86 1.95
N ARG A 51 7.37 24.08 2.88
CA ARG A 51 8.40 23.06 2.59
C ARG A 51 7.78 21.98 1.70
N ILE A 52 8.40 21.73 0.56
CA ILE A 52 7.97 20.70 -0.37
C ILE A 52 8.49 19.35 0.11
N GLY A 53 7.58 18.39 0.24
CA GLY A 53 7.90 17.02 0.62
C GLY A 53 6.68 16.13 0.50
N THR A 54 6.90 14.83 0.59
CA THR A 54 5.85 13.83 0.71
C THR A 54 5.48 13.61 2.18
N ASN A 55 4.62 12.65 2.46
CA ASN A 55 4.19 12.28 3.81
C ASN A 55 3.93 10.78 3.91
N PRO A 56 3.82 10.23 5.13
CA PRO A 56 3.60 8.80 5.32
C PRO A 56 2.35 8.27 4.64
N GLU A 57 1.27 9.04 4.58
CA GLU A 57 0.01 8.61 3.96
C GLU A 57 0.14 8.49 2.45
N GLN A 58 0.86 9.41 1.79
CA GLN A 58 1.19 9.31 0.36
C GLN A 58 2.08 8.11 0.07
N LEU A 59 3.09 7.86 0.89
CA LEU A 59 3.98 6.71 0.75
C LEU A 59 3.22 5.39 0.93
N PHE A 60 2.32 5.34 1.89
CA PHE A 60 1.46 4.18 2.13
C PHE A 60 0.53 3.91 0.94
N ALA A 61 -0.11 4.95 0.41
CA ALA A 61 -0.98 4.86 -0.75
C ALA A 61 -0.21 4.39 -2.00
N ALA A 62 0.95 4.98 -2.29
CA ALA A 62 1.78 4.61 -3.42
C ALA A 62 2.30 3.16 -3.30
N GLY A 63 2.78 2.76 -2.13
CA GLY A 63 3.26 1.40 -1.88
C GLY A 63 2.16 0.36 -2.03
N TRP A 64 0.99 0.61 -1.45
CA TRP A 64 -0.13 -0.32 -1.55
C TRP A 64 -0.67 -0.44 -2.97
N SER A 65 -0.92 0.67 -3.65
CA SER A 65 -1.44 0.63 -5.03
C SER A 65 -0.48 -0.07 -5.99
N ALA A 66 0.83 0.16 -5.89
CA ALA A 66 1.82 -0.55 -6.68
C ALA A 66 1.83 -2.06 -6.39
N CYS A 67 1.77 -2.44 -5.12
CA CYS A 67 1.72 -3.83 -4.69
C CYS A 67 0.44 -4.52 -5.16
N PHE A 68 -0.70 -3.85 -5.02
CA PHE A 68 -2.00 -4.38 -5.43
C PHE A 68 -2.10 -4.57 -6.96
N GLU A 69 -1.61 -3.60 -7.73
CA GLU A 69 -1.56 -3.72 -9.19
C GLU A 69 -0.71 -4.92 -9.64
N SER A 70 0.44 -5.14 -8.99
CA SER A 70 1.25 -6.33 -9.22
C SER A 70 0.52 -7.62 -8.86
N ALA A 71 -0.27 -7.62 -7.80
CA ALA A 71 -1.09 -8.76 -7.41
C ALA A 71 -2.20 -9.05 -8.45
N ILE A 72 -2.79 -8.02 -9.04
CA ILE A 72 -3.72 -8.19 -10.19
C ILE A 72 -3.00 -8.88 -11.35
N GLY A 73 -1.76 -8.48 -11.65
CA GLY A 73 -0.94 -9.13 -12.67
C GLY A 73 -0.68 -10.61 -12.40
N VAL A 74 -0.44 -10.98 -11.14
CA VAL A 74 -0.29 -12.39 -10.74
C VAL A 74 -1.59 -13.15 -10.94
N ALA A 75 -2.72 -12.61 -10.50
CA ALA A 75 -4.04 -13.21 -10.66
C ALA A 75 -4.38 -13.42 -12.14
N ALA A 76 -4.12 -12.41 -12.98
CA ALA A 76 -4.35 -12.47 -14.42
C ALA A 76 -3.52 -13.59 -15.09
N ARG A 77 -2.25 -13.72 -14.75
CA ARG A 77 -1.37 -14.78 -15.26
C ARG A 77 -1.87 -16.17 -14.89
N LYS A 78 -2.29 -16.36 -13.63
CA LYS A 78 -2.88 -17.64 -13.18
C LYS A 78 -4.11 -18.03 -13.97
N ARG A 79 -4.94 -17.07 -14.32
CA ARG A 79 -6.18 -17.26 -15.06
C ARG A 79 -6.01 -17.20 -16.58
N ARG A 80 -4.78 -16.95 -17.06
CA ARG A 80 -4.47 -16.74 -18.48
C ARG A 80 -5.30 -15.64 -19.12
N ILE A 81 -5.52 -14.56 -18.37
CA ILE A 81 -6.23 -13.35 -18.81
C ILE A 81 -5.20 -12.30 -19.19
N ALA A 82 -5.34 -11.73 -20.40
CA ALA A 82 -4.55 -10.57 -20.80
C ALA A 82 -5.10 -9.31 -20.13
N LEU A 83 -4.23 -8.60 -19.39
CA LEU A 83 -4.60 -7.31 -18.83
C LEU A 83 -4.68 -6.25 -19.93
N PRO A 84 -5.51 -5.20 -19.74
CA PRO A 84 -5.53 -4.04 -20.62
C PRO A 84 -4.18 -3.33 -20.62
N ALA A 85 -3.97 -2.47 -21.63
CA ALA A 85 -2.71 -1.71 -21.75
C ALA A 85 -2.49 -0.70 -20.60
N ASP A 86 -3.58 -0.19 -20.02
CA ASP A 86 -3.56 0.90 -19.04
C ASP A 86 -4.33 0.54 -17.76
N PRO A 87 -3.95 -0.52 -17.01
CA PRO A 87 -4.50 -0.72 -15.68
C PRO A 87 -4.02 0.40 -14.76
N ALA A 88 -4.90 0.88 -13.89
CA ALA A 88 -4.54 1.95 -12.98
C ALA A 88 -5.27 1.81 -11.65
N ILE A 89 -4.68 2.35 -10.60
CA ILE A 89 -5.29 2.43 -9.27
C ILE A 89 -5.16 3.85 -8.74
N ASP A 90 -6.29 4.44 -8.41
CA ASP A 90 -6.33 5.67 -7.60
C ASP A 90 -6.52 5.27 -6.15
N ALA A 91 -5.49 5.52 -5.34
CA ALA A 91 -5.49 5.18 -3.93
C ALA A 91 -5.65 6.42 -3.06
N GLU A 92 -6.50 6.30 -2.05
CA GLU A 92 -6.71 7.34 -1.04
C GLU A 92 -6.45 6.72 0.34
N VAL A 93 -5.70 7.43 1.16
CA VAL A 93 -5.44 7.05 2.56
C VAL A 93 -5.80 8.21 3.45
N ASP A 94 -6.71 7.97 4.39
CA ASP A 94 -7.13 8.96 5.36
C ASP A 94 -6.39 8.77 6.68
N LEU A 95 -5.94 9.86 7.26
CA LEU A 95 -5.47 9.92 8.64
C LEU A 95 -6.60 10.44 9.52
N HIS A 96 -7.04 9.62 10.45
CA HIS A 96 -8.11 9.94 11.40
C HIS A 96 -7.52 10.26 12.77
N LEU A 97 -8.21 11.11 13.50
CA LEU A 97 -7.95 11.38 14.91
C LEU A 97 -9.22 11.11 15.72
N ALA A 98 -9.12 10.23 16.71
CA ALA A 98 -10.19 9.98 17.68
C ALA A 98 -9.59 9.64 19.05
N ASP A 99 -10.16 10.14 20.12
CA ASP A 99 -9.77 9.84 21.50
C ASP A 99 -8.25 9.93 21.78
N GLY A 100 -7.61 10.95 21.16
CA GLY A 100 -6.18 11.19 21.32
C GLY A 100 -5.27 10.25 20.53
N GLY A 101 -5.81 9.38 19.67
CA GLY A 101 -5.08 8.46 18.83
C GLY A 101 -5.30 8.69 17.34
N TYR A 102 -4.32 8.34 16.53
CA TYR A 102 -4.40 8.40 15.07
C TYR A 102 -4.56 6.99 14.49
N PHE A 103 -5.37 6.87 13.45
CA PHE A 103 -5.54 5.62 12.71
C PHE A 103 -5.81 5.89 11.23
N LEU A 104 -5.67 4.87 10.41
CA LEU A 104 -5.80 4.98 8.95
C LEU A 104 -7.07 4.30 8.45
N SER A 105 -7.60 4.80 7.35
CA SER A 105 -8.48 4.06 6.45
C SER A 105 -8.03 4.25 5.01
N ALA A 106 -8.45 3.39 4.09
CA ALA A 106 -8.01 3.46 2.71
C ALA A 106 -9.10 3.10 1.71
N ARG A 107 -8.96 3.64 0.50
CA ARG A 107 -9.77 3.29 -0.67
C ARG A 107 -8.84 3.06 -1.86
N LEU A 108 -9.04 1.94 -2.55
CA LEU A 108 -8.37 1.63 -3.81
C LEU A 108 -9.43 1.56 -4.90
N ASN A 109 -9.39 2.50 -5.83
CA ASN A 109 -10.27 2.55 -6.98
C ASN A 109 -9.50 2.02 -8.19
N VAL A 110 -9.89 0.83 -8.65
CA VAL A 110 -9.15 0.07 -9.66
C VAL A 110 -9.83 0.19 -11.01
N SER A 111 -9.07 0.57 -12.03
CA SER A 111 -9.52 0.66 -13.41
C SER A 111 -8.85 -0.43 -14.26
N LEU A 112 -9.66 -1.29 -14.87
CA LEU A 112 -9.21 -2.34 -15.79
C LEU A 112 -10.01 -2.21 -17.09
N PRO A 113 -9.76 -1.16 -17.90
CA PRO A 113 -10.56 -0.86 -19.09
C PRO A 113 -10.47 -1.99 -20.11
N GLY A 114 -11.60 -2.33 -20.72
CA GLY A 114 -11.68 -3.37 -21.75
C GLY A 114 -11.92 -4.79 -21.25
N LEU A 115 -11.85 -5.03 -19.94
CA LEU A 115 -12.26 -6.31 -19.36
C LEU A 115 -13.76 -6.31 -19.02
N ALA A 116 -14.41 -7.46 -19.20
CA ALA A 116 -15.75 -7.67 -18.68
C ALA A 116 -15.78 -7.47 -17.16
N ARG A 117 -16.83 -6.85 -16.64
CA ARG A 117 -16.91 -6.46 -15.22
C ARG A 117 -16.75 -7.64 -14.26
N ASP A 118 -17.36 -8.78 -14.57
CA ASP A 118 -17.26 -10.00 -13.77
C ASP A 118 -15.82 -10.56 -13.74
N VAL A 119 -15.13 -10.53 -14.88
CA VAL A 119 -13.73 -10.94 -14.99
C VAL A 119 -12.83 -9.99 -14.17
N ALA A 120 -13.02 -8.70 -14.35
CA ALA A 120 -12.25 -7.69 -13.60
C ALA A 120 -12.47 -7.81 -12.09
N GLN A 121 -13.71 -8.01 -11.64
CA GLN A 121 -14.03 -8.20 -10.23
C GLN A 121 -13.35 -9.45 -9.65
N ALA A 122 -13.37 -10.56 -10.39
CA ALA A 122 -12.70 -11.79 -9.98
C ALA A 122 -11.18 -11.59 -9.82
N LEU A 123 -10.56 -10.77 -10.67
CA LEU A 123 -9.14 -10.42 -10.53
C LEU A 123 -8.87 -9.57 -9.29
N LEU A 124 -9.75 -8.62 -8.96
CA LEU A 124 -9.63 -7.81 -7.74
C LEU A 124 -9.74 -8.69 -6.49
N ASP A 125 -10.72 -9.57 -6.45
CA ASP A 125 -10.95 -10.46 -5.30
C ASP A 125 -9.75 -11.37 -5.06
N GLU A 126 -9.15 -11.91 -6.11
CA GLU A 126 -7.94 -12.72 -6.00
C GLU A 126 -6.71 -11.87 -5.63
N ALA A 127 -6.57 -10.69 -6.21
CA ALA A 127 -5.48 -9.77 -5.88
C ALA A 127 -5.49 -9.36 -4.40
N ASP A 128 -6.67 -9.15 -3.83
CA ASP A 128 -6.80 -8.85 -2.39
C ASP A 128 -6.26 -9.99 -1.52
N GLN A 129 -6.41 -11.23 -1.94
CA GLN A 129 -5.84 -12.38 -1.22
C GLN A 129 -4.32 -12.51 -1.40
N ILE A 130 -3.79 -12.05 -2.52
CA ILE A 130 -2.35 -12.16 -2.88
C ILE A 130 -1.54 -11.00 -2.29
N CYS A 131 -2.07 -9.78 -2.30
CA CYS A 131 -1.34 -8.57 -1.98
C CYS A 131 -0.86 -8.56 -0.51
N PRO A 132 0.45 -8.44 -0.25
CA PRO A 132 0.99 -8.38 1.11
C PRO A 132 0.47 -7.19 1.93
N TYR A 133 0.23 -6.03 1.32
CA TYR A 133 -0.37 -4.87 2.01
C TYR A 133 -1.82 -5.13 2.41
N SER A 134 -2.60 -5.80 1.56
CA SER A 134 -3.96 -6.22 1.92
C SER A 134 -3.94 -7.19 3.09
N LYS A 135 -3.02 -8.15 3.11
CA LYS A 135 -2.84 -9.06 4.24
C LYS A 135 -2.44 -8.33 5.52
N ALA A 136 -1.54 -7.34 5.42
CA ALA A 136 -1.07 -6.58 6.57
C ALA A 136 -2.16 -5.69 7.19
N SER A 137 -3.08 -5.20 6.38
CA SER A 137 -4.14 -4.26 6.79
C SER A 137 -5.47 -4.93 7.17
N ARG A 138 -5.74 -6.13 6.64
CA ARG A 138 -7.01 -6.84 6.83
C ARG A 138 -7.33 -7.06 8.30
N GLY A 139 -8.57 -6.69 8.68
CA GLY A 139 -9.04 -6.82 10.05
C GLY A 139 -8.49 -5.76 11.02
N ASN A 140 -7.67 -4.84 10.55
CA ASN A 140 -7.04 -3.80 11.38
C ASN A 140 -7.50 -2.38 11.01
N ILE A 141 -7.63 -2.07 9.74
CA ILE A 141 -8.13 -0.78 9.26
C ILE A 141 -9.31 -0.98 8.31
N ASP A 142 -10.13 0.07 8.17
CA ASP A 142 -11.24 0.06 7.21
C ASP A 142 -10.71 0.30 5.79
N VAL A 143 -11.05 -0.62 4.87
CA VAL A 143 -10.57 -0.62 3.49
C VAL A 143 -11.71 -0.89 2.52
N ALA A 144 -11.85 -0.04 1.51
CA ALA A 144 -12.75 -0.27 0.38
C ALA A 144 -11.92 -0.44 -0.91
N ILE A 145 -12.09 -1.56 -1.59
CA ILE A 145 -11.49 -1.82 -2.90
C ILE A 145 -12.62 -1.92 -3.92
N LYS A 146 -12.60 -1.06 -4.93
CA LYS A 146 -13.69 -0.92 -5.90
C LYS A 146 -13.16 -0.95 -7.32
N LEU A 147 -13.89 -1.65 -8.18
CA LEU A 147 -13.75 -1.54 -9.63
C LEU A 147 -14.51 -0.29 -10.11
N VAL A 148 -13.82 0.59 -10.82
CA VAL A 148 -14.38 1.84 -11.38
C VAL A 148 -14.34 1.83 -12.90
#